data_38d24dac919db43ec4247fc8163333f6
#
_entry.id   38d24dac919db43ec4247fc8163333f6
#
_cell.length_a   1.000
_cell.length_b   1.000
_cell.length_c   1.000
_cell.angle_alpha   90.00
_cell.angle_beta   90.00
_cell.angle_gamma   90.00
#
_symmetry.space_group_name_H-M   'P 1'
#
loop_
_entity.id
_entity.type
_entity.pdbx_description
1 polymer ?
#
loop_
_entity_poly.entity_id
_entity_poly.type
_entity_poly.pdbx_seq_one_letter_code
_entity_poly.pdbx_strand_id
1 'polypeptide(L)'
;MEDRATEVFTIRDNNEAFTMSDGRRLHLLARGRLVNLASAEGHPSEVMDMSFANQFLALCRLAKEGSSYQKTVYDIHPEQDRELASLKLSSSGIIIDELTEDQKSYLLDYSAGT
;
A
#
# COMPACT_ATOMS: atom_id res chain seq x y z
N MET A 1 -26.90 -4.40 8.63
CA MET A 1 -27.45 -4.70 7.30
C MET A 1 -28.50 -5.82 7.39
N GLU A 2 -28.18 -6.90 8.03
CA GLU A 2 -29.08 -8.06 8.21
C GLU A 2 -30.45 -7.68 8.77
N ASP A 3 -30.52 -6.87 9.81
CA ASP A 3 -31.78 -6.44 10.46
C ASP A 3 -32.70 -5.60 9.56
N ARG A 4 -32.23 -5.13 8.42
CA ARG A 4 -32.99 -4.28 7.47
C ARG A 4 -33.21 -4.94 6.13
N ALA A 5 -32.64 -6.11 5.90
CA ALA A 5 -32.83 -6.87 4.68
C ALA A 5 -34.10 -7.74 4.78
N THR A 6 -34.82 -7.84 3.72
CA THR A 6 -35.96 -8.77 3.58
C THR A 6 -35.50 -10.16 3.19
N GLU A 7 -34.34 -10.26 2.53
CA GLU A 7 -33.74 -11.49 2.09
C GLU A 7 -32.23 -11.36 2.06
N VAL A 8 -31.52 -12.44 2.43
CA VAL A 8 -30.05 -12.52 2.38
C VAL A 8 -29.69 -13.85 1.69
N PHE A 9 -28.84 -13.78 0.71
CA PHE A 9 -28.34 -14.99 0.03
C PHE A 9 -26.90 -14.84 -0.43
N THR A 10 -26.17 -15.95 -0.45
CA THR A 10 -24.81 -16.01 -0.96
C THR A 10 -24.81 -16.17 -2.46
N ILE A 11 -24.18 -15.24 -3.18
CA ILE A 11 -24.00 -15.31 -4.64
C ILE A 11 -22.85 -16.27 -4.97
N ARG A 12 -21.75 -16.10 -4.26
CA ARG A 12 -20.53 -16.92 -4.30
C ARG A 12 -19.76 -16.71 -3.01
N ASP A 13 -18.72 -17.49 -2.80
CA ASP A 13 -17.85 -17.32 -1.63
C ASP A 13 -17.42 -15.84 -1.50
N ASN A 14 -17.48 -15.34 -0.27
CA ASN A 14 -17.17 -13.95 0.09
C ASN A 14 -18.02 -12.86 -0.62
N ASN A 15 -19.18 -13.19 -1.18
CA ASN A 15 -20.11 -12.24 -1.76
C ASN A 15 -21.55 -12.59 -1.35
N GLU A 16 -22.10 -11.82 -0.42
CA GLU A 16 -23.47 -11.93 0.06
C GLU A 16 -24.33 -10.79 -0.51
N ALA A 17 -25.53 -11.10 -0.93
CA ALA A 17 -26.50 -10.11 -1.41
C ALA A 17 -27.63 -9.95 -0.37
N PHE A 18 -27.99 -8.70 -0.15
CA PHE A 18 -29.03 -8.25 0.77
C PHE A 18 -30.11 -7.55 -0.05
N THR A 19 -31.31 -8.10 -0.10
CA THR A 19 -32.46 -7.42 -0.70
C THR A 19 -33.11 -6.55 0.36
N MET A 20 -33.21 -5.25 0.09
CA MET A 20 -33.81 -4.28 1.00
C MET A 20 -35.32 -4.18 0.79
N SER A 21 -36.05 -3.65 1.78
CA SER A 21 -37.52 -3.49 1.72
C SER A 21 -37.99 -2.58 0.58
N ASP A 22 -37.13 -1.71 0.09
CA ASP A 22 -37.39 -0.83 -1.05
C ASP A 22 -37.03 -1.46 -2.41
N GLY A 23 -36.67 -2.75 -2.44
CA GLY A 23 -36.29 -3.49 -3.64
C GLY A 23 -34.85 -3.33 -4.09
N ARG A 24 -34.06 -2.45 -3.47
CA ARG A 24 -32.62 -2.35 -3.77
C ARG A 24 -31.87 -3.59 -3.34
N ARG A 25 -30.86 -3.96 -4.09
CA ARG A 25 -29.93 -5.05 -3.76
C ARG A 25 -28.55 -4.49 -3.43
N LEU A 26 -28.05 -4.82 -2.25
CA LEU A 26 -26.71 -4.45 -1.78
C LEU A 26 -25.83 -5.70 -1.75
N HIS A 27 -24.58 -5.56 -2.18
CA HIS A 27 -23.61 -6.64 -2.14
C HIS A 27 -22.56 -6.37 -1.05
N LEU A 28 -22.38 -7.31 -0.15
CA LEU A 28 -21.36 -7.27 0.88
C LEU A 28 -20.21 -8.19 0.46
N LEU A 29 -19.08 -7.59 0.12
CA LEU A 29 -17.88 -8.31 -0.27
C LEU A 29 -17.01 -8.61 0.96
N ALA A 30 -16.50 -9.85 1.02
CA ALA A 30 -15.58 -10.32 2.05
C ALA A 30 -16.02 -10.05 3.50
N ARG A 31 -17.33 -9.83 3.74
CA ARG A 31 -17.89 -9.43 5.04
C ARG A 31 -17.20 -8.20 5.65
N GLY A 32 -16.85 -7.23 4.81
CA GLY A 32 -16.15 -6.01 5.21
C GLY A 32 -14.67 -6.17 5.54
N ARG A 33 -14.07 -7.33 5.27
CA ARG A 33 -12.62 -7.56 5.36
C ARG A 33 -11.90 -7.01 4.13
N LEU A 34 -10.57 -7.01 4.15
CA LEU A 34 -9.73 -6.63 3.00
C LEU A 34 -10.03 -7.55 1.80
N VAL A 35 -10.68 -7.01 0.78
CA VAL A 35 -11.21 -7.79 -0.36
C VAL A 35 -10.09 -8.49 -1.13
N ASN A 36 -8.97 -7.81 -1.36
CA ASN A 36 -7.80 -8.36 -2.05
C ASN A 36 -7.18 -9.57 -1.35
N LEU A 37 -7.30 -9.66 -0.02
CA LEU A 37 -6.78 -10.78 0.76
C LEU A 37 -7.83 -11.86 1.01
N ALA A 38 -9.09 -11.48 1.23
CA ALA A 38 -10.15 -12.41 1.60
C ALA A 38 -10.88 -13.02 0.39
N SER A 39 -10.85 -12.35 -0.77
CA SER A 39 -11.63 -12.73 -1.96
C SER A 39 -10.82 -12.70 -3.25
N ALA A 40 -9.50 -12.47 -3.17
CA ALA A 40 -8.58 -12.43 -4.29
C ALA A 40 -7.21 -12.97 -3.87
N GLU A 41 -6.23 -12.92 -4.75
CA GLU A 41 -4.90 -13.52 -4.58
C GLU A 41 -3.90 -12.60 -3.84
N GLY A 42 -4.34 -11.44 -3.36
CA GLY A 42 -3.47 -10.44 -2.71
C GLY A 42 -2.81 -9.50 -3.71
N HIS A 43 -1.66 -8.97 -3.34
CA HIS A 43 -0.88 -8.08 -4.20
C HIS A 43 0.04 -8.88 -5.12
N PRO A 44 0.34 -8.38 -6.33
CA PRO A 44 1.34 -8.97 -7.21
C PRO A 44 2.72 -9.04 -6.53
N SER A 45 3.50 -10.06 -6.90
CA SER A 45 4.85 -10.28 -6.35
C SER A 45 5.78 -9.08 -6.56
N GLU A 46 5.67 -8.40 -7.71
CA GLU A 46 6.48 -7.22 -8.05
C GLU A 46 6.26 -6.03 -7.10
N VAL A 47 5.04 -5.93 -6.55
CA VAL A 47 4.69 -4.89 -5.56
C VAL A 47 5.19 -5.30 -4.18
N MET A 48 4.98 -6.57 -3.80
CA MET A 48 5.39 -7.09 -2.49
C MET A 48 6.90 -7.18 -2.33
N ASP A 49 7.63 -7.38 -3.42
CA ASP A 49 9.09 -7.40 -3.45
C ASP A 49 9.71 -6.16 -2.80
N MET A 50 9.27 -4.96 -3.17
CA MET A 50 9.75 -3.71 -2.56
C MET A 50 9.39 -3.61 -1.07
N SER A 51 8.19 -4.03 -0.68
CA SER A 51 7.78 -4.03 0.72
C SER A 51 8.64 -4.97 1.57
N PHE A 52 8.91 -6.17 1.06
CA PHE A 52 9.74 -7.15 1.77
C PHE A 52 11.20 -6.73 1.82
N ALA A 53 11.73 -6.12 0.76
CA ALA A 53 13.09 -5.59 0.76
C ALA A 53 13.26 -4.47 1.81
N ASN A 54 12.30 -3.54 1.91
CA ASN A 54 12.30 -2.52 2.96
C ASN A 54 12.21 -3.11 4.37
N GLN A 55 11.37 -4.13 4.57
CA GLN A 55 11.27 -4.84 5.84
C GLN A 55 12.60 -5.54 6.20
N PHE A 56 13.22 -6.19 5.24
CA PHE A 56 14.52 -6.84 5.43
C PHE A 56 15.61 -5.84 5.84
N LEU A 57 15.70 -4.71 5.16
CA LEU A 57 16.66 -3.64 5.50
C LEU A 57 16.40 -3.05 6.88
N ALA A 58 15.13 -2.87 7.25
CA ALA A 58 14.75 -2.42 8.59
C ALA A 58 15.16 -3.43 9.67
N LEU A 59 14.96 -4.74 9.42
CA LEU A 59 15.43 -5.78 10.33
C LEU A 59 16.95 -5.82 10.46
N CYS A 60 17.69 -5.65 9.37
CA CYS A 60 19.15 -5.54 9.40
C CYS A 60 19.62 -4.35 10.25
N ARG A 61 18.93 -3.21 10.15
CA ARG A 61 19.22 -2.04 10.99
C ARG A 61 18.92 -2.33 12.45
N LEU A 62 17.76 -2.89 12.77
CA LEU A 62 17.43 -3.28 14.14
C LEU A 62 18.44 -4.25 14.74
N ALA A 63 18.94 -5.21 13.96
CA ALA A 63 19.96 -6.14 14.41
C ALA A 63 21.30 -5.44 14.76
N LYS A 64 21.64 -4.37 14.04
CA LYS A 64 22.89 -3.62 14.25
C LYS A 64 22.78 -2.53 15.32
N GLU A 65 21.68 -1.81 15.34
CA GLU A 65 21.52 -0.54 16.07
C GLU A 65 20.43 -0.59 17.14
N GLY A 66 19.62 -1.65 17.18
CA GLY A 66 18.41 -1.72 18.00
C GLY A 66 18.65 -1.54 19.50
N SER A 67 19.85 -1.86 19.99
CA SER A 67 20.23 -1.63 21.40
C SER A 67 20.30 -0.15 21.77
N SER A 68 20.50 0.74 20.80
CA SER A 68 20.55 2.19 20.99
C SER A 68 19.18 2.87 20.87
N TYR A 69 18.17 2.16 20.37
CA TYR A 69 16.85 2.71 20.13
C TYR A 69 16.02 2.78 21.40
N GLN A 70 15.25 3.83 21.52
CA GLN A 70 14.25 3.97 22.57
C GLN A 70 12.98 3.17 22.20
N LYS A 71 12.13 2.90 23.19
CA LYS A 71 10.84 2.20 22.97
C LYS A 71 9.80 3.17 22.36
N THR A 72 9.98 3.47 21.09
CA THR A 72 9.08 4.33 20.31
C THR A 72 9.00 3.86 18.85
N VAL A 73 8.16 4.51 18.05
CA VAL A 73 8.08 4.26 16.61
C VAL A 73 9.15 5.07 15.91
N TYR A 74 9.84 4.45 14.98
CA TYR A 74 10.83 5.08 14.10
C TYR A 74 10.40 4.91 12.66
N ASP A 75 10.54 5.97 11.90
CA ASP A 75 10.33 5.92 10.45
C ASP A 75 11.53 5.30 9.73
N ILE A 76 11.27 4.75 8.55
CA ILE A 76 12.33 4.32 7.64
C ILE A 76 13.08 5.57 7.15
N HIS A 77 14.40 5.49 7.08
CA HIS A 77 15.19 6.60 6.55
C HIS A 77 14.84 6.84 5.07
N PRO A 78 14.62 8.11 4.68
CA PRO A 78 14.30 8.44 3.28
C PRO A 78 15.37 7.98 2.27
N GLU A 79 16.64 7.93 2.70
CA GLU A 79 17.74 7.41 1.88
C GLU A 79 17.54 5.93 1.56
N GLN A 80 17.20 5.11 2.53
CA GLN A 80 16.94 3.67 2.34
C GLN A 80 15.83 3.45 1.31
N ASP A 81 14.77 4.22 1.39
CA ASP A 81 13.63 4.11 0.48
C ASP A 81 14.02 4.50 -0.95
N ARG A 82 14.78 5.59 -1.10
CA ARG A 82 15.31 6.03 -2.41
C ARG A 82 16.29 5.02 -3.02
N GLU A 83 17.21 4.48 -2.23
CA GLU A 83 18.18 3.49 -2.69
C GLU A 83 17.49 2.22 -3.17
N LEU A 84 16.48 1.75 -2.42
CA LEU A 84 15.69 0.60 -2.80
C LEU A 84 14.90 0.84 -4.09
N ALA A 85 14.26 2.01 -4.22
CA ALA A 85 13.54 2.38 -5.43
C ALA A 85 14.47 2.45 -6.66
N SER A 86 15.66 3.06 -6.49
CA SER A 86 16.67 3.12 -7.55
C SER A 86 17.16 1.74 -7.95
N LEU A 87 17.41 0.85 -7.00
CA LEU A 87 17.80 -0.53 -7.25
C LEU A 87 16.71 -1.28 -8.05
N LYS A 88 15.44 -1.11 -7.66
CA LYS A 88 14.31 -1.73 -8.35
C LYS A 88 14.20 -1.25 -9.80
N LEU A 89 14.28 0.05 -10.03
CA LEU A 89 14.26 0.64 -11.36
C LEU A 89 15.41 0.10 -12.22
N SER A 90 16.62 0.11 -11.68
CA SER A 90 17.82 -0.41 -12.37
C SER A 90 17.67 -1.88 -12.73
N SER A 91 17.17 -2.71 -11.81
CA SER A 91 16.93 -4.14 -12.05
C SER A 91 15.88 -4.40 -13.12
N SER A 92 14.97 -3.45 -13.32
CA SER A 92 13.93 -3.48 -14.36
C SER A 92 14.38 -2.84 -15.68
N GLY A 93 15.65 -2.38 -15.78
CA GLY A 93 16.18 -1.68 -16.96
C GLY A 93 15.60 -0.28 -17.17
N ILE A 94 14.99 0.30 -16.14
CA ILE A 94 14.42 1.65 -16.19
C ILE A 94 15.46 2.65 -15.69
N ILE A 95 15.71 3.66 -16.51
CA ILE A 95 16.58 4.79 -16.18
C ILE A 95 15.69 6.01 -16.01
N ILE A 96 15.85 6.73 -14.91
CA ILE A 96 15.17 8.00 -14.64
C ILE A 96 16.18 9.14 -14.77
N ASP A 97 15.70 10.29 -15.22
CA ASP A 97 16.52 11.48 -15.34
C ASP A 97 16.89 12.04 -13.96
N GLU A 98 18.04 12.70 -13.89
CA GLU A 98 18.41 13.52 -12.74
C GLU A 98 17.87 14.93 -12.93
N LEU A 99 17.15 15.43 -11.93
CA LEU A 99 16.66 16.81 -11.95
C LEU A 99 17.83 17.80 -11.89
N THR A 100 17.78 18.80 -12.76
CA THR A 100 18.69 19.96 -12.67
C THR A 100 18.42 20.77 -11.39
N GLU A 101 19.36 21.60 -10.97
CA GLU A 101 19.18 22.45 -9.79
C GLU A 101 18.00 23.42 -9.96
N ASP A 102 17.76 23.92 -11.16
CA ASP A 102 16.61 24.76 -11.48
C ASP A 102 15.28 24.01 -11.31
N GLN A 103 15.23 22.74 -11.75
CA GLN A 103 14.04 21.89 -11.56
C GLN A 103 13.79 21.56 -10.08
N LYS A 104 14.85 21.27 -9.32
CA LYS A 104 14.72 21.05 -7.86
C LYS A 104 14.23 22.31 -7.14
N SER A 105 14.78 23.46 -7.52
CA SER A 105 14.35 24.75 -6.98
C SER A 105 12.89 25.03 -7.29
N TYR A 106 12.47 24.79 -8.54
CA TYR A 106 11.07 24.97 -8.96
C TYR A 106 10.08 24.11 -8.17
N LEU A 107 10.44 22.86 -7.84
CA LEU A 107 9.58 21.97 -7.03
C LEU A 107 9.36 22.49 -5.60
N LEU A 108 10.25 23.32 -5.09
CA LEU A 108 10.19 23.91 -3.73
C LEU A 108 9.63 25.33 -3.73
N ASP A 109 9.56 25.96 -4.88
CA ASP A 109 9.12 27.36 -5.03
C ASP A 109 7.68 27.44 -5.52
N TYR A 110 6.76 27.63 -4.57
CA TYR A 110 5.34 27.86 -4.87
C TYR A 110 5.03 29.26 -5.40
N SER A 111 6.00 30.16 -5.45
CA SER A 111 5.80 31.53 -5.94
C SER A 111 5.68 31.63 -7.45
N ALA A 112 6.19 30.64 -8.18
CA ALA A 112 6.12 30.55 -9.64
C ALA A 112 4.91 29.74 -10.15
N GLY A 113 4.10 29.19 -9.25
CA GLY A 113 2.87 28.47 -9.58
C GLY A 113 1.72 29.42 -9.83
N THR A 114 0.98 29.21 -10.89
CA THR A 114 -0.27 29.89 -11.21
C THR A 114 -1.39 29.49 -10.27
#